data_66a6d0af4cb10dca6438406879ee08f5
#
_entry.id   66a6d0af4cb10dca6438406879ee08f5
#
_cell.length_a   1.000
_cell.length_b   1.000
_cell.length_c   1.000
_cell.angle_alpha   90.00
_cell.angle_beta   90.00
_cell.angle_gamma   90.00
#
_symmetry.space_group_name_H-M   'P 1'
#
loop_
_entity.id
_entity.type
_entity.pdbx_description
1 polymer ?
#
loop_
_entity_poly.entity_id
_entity_poly.type
_entity_poly.pdbx_seq_one_letter_code
_entity_poly.pdbx_strand_id
1 'polypeptide(L)'
;MYRYALQERADVRMRLMRTDEADEVSALVEAAYAADFELSEAYRADIAAVAERARDHQVWVATDAASGMLLGTVSTPRAGRAISPLARAGELDFRFLGVTAGARRRGIGALLVEHVLLLARLRGTPRVVLNTGPDMVAAQRLYEGMGFHRLHAREFVFERPDGSSFLMLAYGRDIEAAGVGAAA
;
A
#
# COMPACT_ATOMS: atom_id res chain seq x y z
N MET A 1 4.63 -25.69 -9.67
CA MET A 1 5.31 -25.58 -8.35
C MET A 1 5.88 -24.17 -8.25
N TYR A 2 5.05 -23.18 -7.88
CA TYR A 2 5.50 -21.78 -7.75
C TYR A 2 6.07 -21.61 -6.35
N ARG A 3 7.39 -21.54 -6.24
CA ARG A 3 8.08 -21.08 -5.03
C ARG A 3 7.81 -19.57 -4.92
N TYR A 4 6.86 -19.18 -4.12
CA TYR A 4 6.80 -17.82 -3.58
C TYR A 4 7.82 -17.70 -2.43
N ALA A 5 9.10 -17.75 -2.78
CA ALA A 5 10.10 -17.20 -1.89
C ALA A 5 9.85 -15.68 -1.93
N LEU A 6 9.58 -15.05 -0.75
CA LEU A 6 9.96 -13.67 -0.56
C LEU A 6 11.37 -13.56 -1.17
N GLN A 7 11.55 -12.75 -2.19
CA GLN A 7 12.90 -12.38 -2.57
C GLN A 7 13.42 -11.57 -1.37
N GLU A 8 14.07 -12.27 -0.44
CA GLU A 8 14.87 -11.62 0.58
C GLU A 8 15.94 -10.82 -0.17
N ARG A 9 15.64 -9.54 -0.33
CA ARG A 9 16.62 -8.60 -0.85
C ARG A 9 17.58 -8.33 0.31
N ALA A 10 18.81 -8.77 0.14
CA ALA A 10 19.84 -8.56 1.16
C ALA A 10 20.08 -7.08 1.48
N ASP A 11 19.72 -6.18 0.54
CA ASP A 11 19.87 -4.73 0.66
C ASP A 11 18.67 -4.01 1.28
N VAL A 12 17.52 -4.69 1.51
CA VAL A 12 16.28 -4.07 2.03
C VAL A 12 15.68 -4.92 3.15
N ARG A 13 15.28 -4.26 4.23
CA ARG A 13 14.54 -4.89 5.34
C ARG A 13 13.11 -4.36 5.40
N MET A 14 12.14 -5.26 5.51
CA MET A 14 10.73 -4.94 5.80
C MET A 14 10.46 -5.11 7.27
N ARG A 15 9.85 -4.10 7.90
CA ARG A 15 9.45 -4.15 9.32
C ARG A 15 8.29 -3.20 9.61
N LEU A 16 7.68 -3.36 10.76
CA LEU A 16 6.80 -2.31 11.29
C LEU A 16 7.60 -1.05 11.59
N MET A 17 6.97 0.09 11.37
CA MET A 17 7.47 1.41 11.75
C MET A 17 7.70 1.47 13.27
N ARG A 18 8.78 2.10 13.70
CA ARG A 18 8.98 2.45 15.10
C ARG A 18 8.21 3.72 15.43
N THR A 19 7.85 3.92 16.69
CA THR A 19 7.04 5.08 17.10
C THR A 19 7.74 6.41 16.84
N ASP A 20 9.08 6.45 16.95
CA ASP A 20 9.93 7.62 16.72
C ASP A 20 10.11 7.97 15.23
N GLU A 21 9.64 7.12 14.31
CA GLU A 21 9.72 7.33 12.85
C GLU A 21 8.47 7.97 12.24
N ALA A 22 7.45 8.29 13.04
CA ALA A 22 6.16 8.74 12.51
C ALA A 22 6.27 10.00 11.64
N ASP A 23 7.07 10.98 12.06
CA ASP A 23 7.26 12.23 11.32
C ASP A 23 8.04 11.98 10.01
N GLU A 24 9.06 11.12 10.05
CA GLU A 24 9.83 10.76 8.85
C GLU A 24 8.97 10.00 7.83
N VAL A 25 8.12 9.08 8.29
CA VAL A 25 7.16 8.36 7.43
C VAL A 25 6.14 9.32 6.84
N SER A 26 5.63 10.29 7.62
CA SER A 26 4.72 11.33 7.13
C SER A 26 5.36 12.14 6.01
N ALA A 27 6.56 12.66 6.25
CA ALA A 27 7.33 13.44 5.27
C ALA A 27 7.61 12.63 3.99
N LEU A 28 7.93 11.33 4.13
CA LEU A 28 8.14 10.43 3.00
C LEU A 28 6.88 10.33 2.12
N VAL A 29 5.71 10.08 2.73
CA VAL A 29 4.45 9.92 1.98
C VAL A 29 4.08 11.24 1.32
N GLU A 30 4.17 12.36 2.03
CA GLU A 30 3.86 13.68 1.49
C GLU A 30 4.76 13.99 0.28
N ALA A 31 6.07 13.82 0.41
CA ALA A 31 7.02 14.06 -0.68
C ALA A 31 6.78 13.11 -1.87
N ALA A 32 6.45 11.84 -1.62
CA ALA A 32 6.16 10.89 -2.68
C ALA A 32 4.93 11.27 -3.48
N TYR A 33 3.90 11.82 -2.83
CA TYR A 33 2.64 12.18 -3.46
C TYR A 33 2.67 13.59 -4.08
N ALA A 34 3.26 14.56 -3.41
CA ALA A 34 3.39 15.93 -3.92
C ALA A 34 4.24 16.02 -5.20
N ALA A 35 5.05 14.99 -5.51
CA ALA A 35 5.80 14.94 -6.75
C ALA A 35 4.93 14.71 -7.99
N ASP A 36 3.74 14.12 -7.81
CA ASP A 36 2.89 13.66 -8.91
C ASP A 36 1.54 14.44 -8.97
N PHE A 37 1.11 15.11 -7.86
CA PHE A 37 -0.17 15.84 -7.81
C PHE A 37 -0.24 16.84 -6.65
N GLU A 38 -1.17 17.79 -6.77
CA GLU A 38 -1.47 18.77 -5.73
C GLU A 38 -2.27 18.13 -4.59
N LEU A 39 -1.74 18.22 -3.37
CA LEU A 39 -2.37 17.68 -2.16
C LEU A 39 -3.27 18.73 -1.52
N SER A 40 -4.53 18.40 -1.27
CA SER A 40 -5.39 19.23 -0.44
C SER A 40 -4.91 19.25 1.02
N GLU A 41 -5.25 20.31 1.75
CA GLU A 41 -4.92 20.43 3.18
C GLU A 41 -5.48 19.25 4.00
N ALA A 42 -6.72 18.84 3.75
CA ALA A 42 -7.33 17.69 4.41
C ALA A 42 -6.57 16.40 4.15
N TYR A 43 -6.07 16.20 2.92
CA TYR A 43 -5.30 14.99 2.60
C TYR A 43 -3.88 15.02 3.20
N ARG A 44 -3.25 16.22 3.29
CA ARG A 44 -2.00 16.40 4.03
C ARG A 44 -2.17 16.05 5.52
N ALA A 45 -3.28 16.49 6.13
CA ALA A 45 -3.60 16.14 7.51
C ALA A 45 -3.78 14.61 7.69
N ASP A 46 -4.44 13.94 6.74
CA ASP A 46 -4.59 12.48 6.75
C ASP A 46 -3.22 11.77 6.59
N ILE A 47 -2.34 12.28 5.73
CA ILE A 47 -0.96 11.79 5.60
C ILE A 47 -0.20 11.98 6.92
N ALA A 48 -0.29 13.14 7.55
CA ALA A 48 0.42 13.49 8.78
C ALA A 48 -0.02 12.64 10.00
N ALA A 49 -1.24 12.10 10.00
CA ALA A 49 -1.78 11.30 11.10
C ALA A 49 -1.15 9.89 11.23
N VAL A 50 0.16 9.75 10.97
CA VAL A 50 0.87 8.45 10.98
C VAL A 50 0.86 7.80 12.36
N ALA A 51 1.17 8.56 13.42
CA ALA A 51 1.21 8.05 14.78
C ALA A 51 -0.17 7.55 15.24
N GLU A 52 -1.23 8.27 14.88
CA GLU A 52 -2.61 7.88 15.16
C GLU A 52 -2.99 6.64 14.36
N ARG A 53 -2.71 6.63 13.07
CA ARG A 53 -2.93 5.48 12.20
C ARG A 53 -2.23 4.21 12.70
N ALA A 54 -1.02 4.31 13.25
CA ALA A 54 -0.27 3.18 13.79
C ALA A 54 -0.90 2.55 15.05
N ARG A 55 -1.81 3.24 15.76
CA ARG A 55 -2.56 2.67 16.89
C ARG A 55 -3.60 1.65 16.40
N ASP A 56 -4.29 1.97 15.30
CA ASP A 56 -5.39 1.15 14.79
C ASP A 56 -4.98 0.21 13.66
N HIS A 57 -3.92 0.52 12.95
CA HIS A 57 -3.44 -0.17 11.76
C HIS A 57 -1.96 -0.54 11.87
N GLN A 58 -1.43 -1.14 10.84
CA GLN A 58 -0.01 -1.49 10.73
C GLN A 58 0.64 -0.57 9.68
N VAL A 59 1.66 0.17 10.09
CA VAL A 59 2.50 0.96 9.19
C VAL A 59 3.80 0.20 8.96
N TRP A 60 4.00 -0.26 7.74
CA TRP A 60 5.17 -1.00 7.32
C TRP A 60 6.16 -0.08 6.65
N VAL A 61 7.43 -0.31 6.89
CA VAL A 61 8.53 0.42 6.26
C VAL A 61 9.52 -0.53 5.62
N ALA A 62 9.99 -0.15 4.43
CA ALA A 62 11.14 -0.72 3.78
C ALA A 62 12.34 0.16 4.12
N THR A 63 13.40 -0.42 4.67
CA THR A 63 14.63 0.29 5.04
C THR A 63 15.83 -0.29 4.32
N ASP A 64 16.81 0.54 4.04
CA ASP A 64 18.13 0.10 3.59
C ASP A 64 18.79 -0.74 4.69
N ALA A 65 19.28 -1.92 4.33
CA ALA A 65 19.79 -2.88 5.31
C ALA A 65 21.09 -2.45 5.99
N ALA A 66 21.89 -1.62 5.31
CA ALA A 66 23.19 -1.16 5.80
C ALA A 66 23.06 0.12 6.63
N SER A 67 22.30 1.12 6.13
CA SER A 67 22.18 2.43 6.77
C SER A 67 20.97 2.58 7.68
N GLY A 68 19.94 1.74 7.51
CA GLY A 68 18.67 1.87 8.19
C GLY A 68 17.74 2.96 7.64
N MET A 69 18.14 3.71 6.61
CA MET A 69 17.35 4.78 6.00
C MET A 69 16.01 4.26 5.45
N LEU A 70 14.95 5.07 5.60
CA LEU A 70 13.65 4.75 5.01
C LEU A 70 13.70 4.84 3.49
N LEU A 71 13.26 3.78 2.81
CA LEU A 71 13.15 3.69 1.36
C LEU A 71 11.70 3.79 0.87
N GLY A 72 10.76 3.36 1.70
CA GLY A 72 9.35 3.39 1.38
C GLY A 72 8.48 2.90 2.53
N THR A 73 7.18 3.09 2.38
CA THR A 73 6.17 2.73 3.39
C THR A 73 4.87 2.28 2.74
N VAL A 74 4.07 1.53 3.50
CA VAL A 74 2.67 1.18 3.19
C VAL A 74 1.91 0.94 4.48
N SER A 75 0.64 1.35 4.54
CA SER A 75 -0.25 1.08 5.67
C SER A 75 -1.26 -0.01 5.33
N THR A 76 -1.42 -0.98 6.22
CA THR A 76 -2.40 -2.07 6.12
C THR A 76 -3.26 -2.14 7.38
N PRO A 77 -4.51 -2.61 7.31
CA PRO A 77 -5.32 -2.82 8.50
C PRO A 77 -4.73 -3.96 9.36
N ARG A 78 -5.05 -3.95 10.64
CA ARG A 78 -4.90 -5.14 11.49
C ARG A 78 -5.87 -6.22 11.03
N ALA A 79 -5.60 -7.48 11.36
CA ALA A 79 -6.46 -8.60 11.00
C ALA A 79 -7.91 -8.35 11.44
N GLY A 80 -8.87 -8.60 10.54
CA GLY A 80 -10.30 -8.38 10.79
C GLY A 80 -10.78 -6.93 10.71
N ARG A 81 -9.91 -5.98 10.32
CA ARG A 81 -10.27 -4.57 10.10
C ARG A 81 -10.06 -4.18 8.64
N ALA A 82 -10.64 -3.04 8.26
CA ALA A 82 -10.37 -2.33 7.00
C ALA A 82 -9.72 -0.98 7.31
N ILE A 83 -8.90 -0.45 6.39
CA ILE A 83 -8.29 0.89 6.50
C ILE A 83 -9.04 1.92 5.63
N SER A 84 -9.92 1.45 4.75
CA SER A 84 -10.76 2.31 3.92
C SER A 84 -12.16 1.68 3.72
N PRO A 85 -13.16 2.47 3.30
CA PRO A 85 -14.50 1.96 3.00
C PRO A 85 -14.55 1.10 1.71
N LEU A 86 -13.46 1.01 0.95
CA LEU A 86 -13.39 0.19 -0.25
C LEU A 86 -13.49 -1.30 0.04
N ALA A 87 -12.84 -1.76 1.12
CA ALA A 87 -12.77 -3.17 1.47
C ALA A 87 -14.12 -3.69 1.94
N ARG A 88 -14.54 -4.82 1.39
CA ARG A 88 -15.68 -5.61 1.86
C ARG A 88 -15.24 -6.61 2.91
N ALA A 89 -16.20 -7.21 3.59
CA ALA A 89 -15.90 -8.24 4.59
C ALA A 89 -15.00 -9.34 4.00
N GLY A 90 -13.91 -9.65 4.69
CA GLY A 90 -12.93 -10.65 4.27
C GLY A 90 -11.85 -10.15 3.30
N GLU A 91 -11.94 -8.93 2.79
CA GLU A 91 -10.90 -8.36 1.93
C GLU A 91 -9.84 -7.62 2.74
N LEU A 92 -8.64 -7.51 2.20
CA LEU A 92 -7.57 -6.67 2.73
C LEU A 92 -7.37 -5.46 1.81
N ASP A 93 -7.37 -4.28 2.39
CA ASP A 93 -7.02 -3.05 1.67
C ASP A 93 -5.71 -2.44 2.20
N PHE A 94 -5.11 -1.54 1.43
CA PHE A 94 -3.93 -0.81 1.88
C PHE A 94 -3.95 0.63 1.36
N ARG A 95 -3.24 1.52 2.09
CA ARG A 95 -3.14 2.94 1.78
C ARG A 95 -1.74 3.47 2.03
N PHE A 96 -1.50 4.70 1.60
CA PHE A 96 -0.27 5.45 1.88
C PHE A 96 1.00 4.71 1.44
N LEU A 97 0.94 4.05 0.26
CA LEU A 97 2.14 3.49 -0.35
C LEU A 97 2.98 4.63 -0.94
N GLY A 98 4.16 4.83 -0.38
CA GLY A 98 5.11 5.85 -0.80
C GLY A 98 6.52 5.28 -0.92
N VAL A 99 7.30 5.79 -1.86
CA VAL A 99 8.72 5.44 -2.07
C VAL A 99 9.52 6.72 -2.20
N THR A 100 10.62 6.83 -1.45
CA THR A 100 11.52 7.99 -1.51
C THR A 100 12.05 8.19 -2.93
N ALA A 101 12.29 9.44 -3.34
CA ALA A 101 12.76 9.77 -4.68
C ALA A 101 14.04 8.99 -5.04
N GLY A 102 14.99 8.89 -4.11
CA GLY A 102 16.26 8.16 -4.32
C GLY A 102 16.13 6.64 -4.39
N ALA A 103 14.99 6.08 -3.97
CA ALA A 103 14.72 4.64 -4.02
C ALA A 103 13.74 4.25 -5.16
N ARG A 104 13.22 5.22 -5.92
CA ARG A 104 12.37 4.95 -7.09
C ARG A 104 13.11 4.10 -8.12
N ARG A 105 12.38 3.30 -8.87
CA ARG A 105 12.90 2.33 -9.89
C ARG A 105 13.84 1.25 -9.34
N ARG A 106 14.01 1.16 -8.03
CA ARG A 106 14.75 0.06 -7.37
C ARG A 106 13.84 -1.11 -6.97
N GLY A 107 12.58 -1.12 -7.40
CA GLY A 107 11.61 -2.19 -7.05
C GLY A 107 11.03 -2.09 -5.63
N ILE A 108 11.25 -0.99 -4.89
CA ILE A 108 10.76 -0.85 -3.50
C ILE A 108 9.23 -0.86 -3.45
N GLY A 109 8.55 -0.20 -4.40
CA GLY A 109 7.08 -0.22 -4.46
C GLY A 109 6.53 -1.63 -4.68
N ALA A 110 7.15 -2.42 -5.56
CA ALA A 110 6.79 -3.82 -5.78
C ALA A 110 6.99 -4.66 -4.51
N LEU A 111 8.12 -4.49 -3.82
CA LEU A 111 8.41 -5.18 -2.56
C LEU A 111 7.35 -4.88 -1.48
N LEU A 112 6.92 -3.61 -1.35
CA LEU A 112 5.86 -3.22 -0.43
C LEU A 112 4.52 -3.90 -0.77
N VAL A 113 4.14 -3.93 -2.05
CA VAL A 113 2.92 -4.61 -2.50
C VAL A 113 3.03 -6.12 -2.33
N GLU A 114 4.17 -6.73 -2.61
CA GLU A 114 4.43 -8.16 -2.35
C GLU A 114 4.25 -8.51 -0.87
N HIS A 115 4.72 -7.63 0.03
CA HIS A 115 4.50 -7.78 1.46
C HIS A 115 3.01 -7.75 1.82
N VAL A 116 2.22 -6.85 1.24
CA VAL A 116 0.76 -6.81 1.43
C VAL A 116 0.10 -8.10 0.94
N LEU A 117 0.51 -8.59 -0.23
CA LEU A 117 0.02 -9.86 -0.77
C LEU A 117 0.38 -11.07 0.12
N LEU A 118 1.57 -11.06 0.71
CA LEU A 118 1.96 -12.07 1.70
C LEU A 118 1.07 -12.01 2.94
N LEU A 119 0.83 -10.81 3.49
CA LEU A 119 -0.09 -10.64 4.63
C LEU A 119 -1.48 -11.16 4.32
N ALA A 120 -2.00 -10.90 3.11
CA ALA A 120 -3.29 -11.41 2.66
C ALA A 120 -3.32 -12.95 2.67
N ARG A 121 -2.28 -13.60 2.13
CA ARG A 121 -2.17 -15.07 2.16
C ARG A 121 -2.12 -15.62 3.57
N LEU A 122 -1.27 -15.04 4.44
CA LEU A 122 -1.13 -15.47 5.83
C LEU A 122 -2.42 -15.32 6.65
N ARG A 123 -3.27 -14.36 6.27
CA ARG A 123 -4.57 -14.13 6.90
C ARG A 123 -5.72 -14.92 6.26
N GLY A 124 -5.46 -15.67 5.20
CA GLY A 124 -6.51 -16.36 4.44
C GLY A 124 -7.48 -15.40 3.75
N THR A 125 -7.03 -14.20 3.42
CA THR A 125 -7.83 -13.16 2.76
C THR A 125 -7.95 -13.48 1.28
N PRO A 126 -9.18 -13.57 0.70
CA PRO A 126 -9.37 -13.98 -0.69
C PRO A 126 -9.03 -12.89 -1.73
N ARG A 127 -8.97 -11.62 -1.31
CA ARG A 127 -8.73 -10.51 -2.22
C ARG A 127 -8.03 -9.34 -1.52
N VAL A 128 -7.10 -8.71 -2.23
CA VAL A 128 -6.51 -7.42 -1.86
C VAL A 128 -7.10 -6.34 -2.76
N VAL A 129 -7.49 -5.20 -2.17
CA VAL A 129 -8.07 -4.06 -2.89
C VAL A 129 -7.35 -2.75 -2.54
N LEU A 130 -7.42 -1.78 -3.43
CA LEU A 130 -6.86 -0.44 -3.23
C LEU A 130 -7.61 0.61 -4.05
N ASN A 131 -7.51 1.88 -3.64
CA ASN A 131 -7.86 3.03 -4.46
C ASN A 131 -6.61 3.77 -4.94
N THR A 132 -6.71 4.41 -6.12
CA THR A 132 -5.66 5.30 -6.66
C THR A 132 -6.30 6.42 -7.48
N GLY A 133 -5.66 7.59 -7.51
CA GLY A 133 -6.10 8.70 -8.34
C GLY A 133 -5.83 8.46 -9.83
N PRO A 134 -6.56 9.13 -10.73
CA PRO A 134 -6.37 8.99 -12.19
C PRO A 134 -4.98 9.46 -12.65
N ASP A 135 -4.40 10.44 -11.97
CA ASP A 135 -3.09 11.02 -12.30
C ASP A 135 -1.92 10.19 -11.75
N MET A 136 -2.17 9.20 -10.88
CA MET A 136 -1.16 8.32 -10.30
C MET A 136 -0.73 7.19 -11.25
N VAL A 137 -0.33 7.56 -12.48
CA VAL A 137 -0.04 6.61 -13.56
C VAL A 137 1.06 5.60 -13.19
N ALA A 138 2.09 6.03 -12.46
CA ALA A 138 3.16 5.13 -12.03
C ALA A 138 2.66 4.06 -11.05
N ALA A 139 1.75 4.42 -10.14
CA ALA A 139 1.12 3.48 -9.22
C ALA A 139 0.18 2.50 -9.95
N GLN A 140 -0.61 2.99 -10.91
CA GLN A 140 -1.49 2.15 -11.73
C GLN A 140 -0.67 1.09 -12.48
N ARG A 141 0.42 1.48 -13.16
CA ARG A 141 1.32 0.55 -13.85
C ARG A 141 1.94 -0.48 -12.91
N LEU A 142 2.30 -0.07 -11.70
CA LEU A 142 2.80 -0.97 -10.68
C LEU A 142 1.75 -2.04 -10.33
N TYR A 143 0.53 -1.61 -10.02
CA TYR A 143 -0.55 -2.53 -9.65
C TYR A 143 -0.93 -3.46 -10.78
N GLU A 144 -1.12 -2.95 -11.99
CA GLU A 144 -1.42 -3.75 -13.18
C GLU A 144 -0.31 -4.77 -13.48
N GLY A 145 0.95 -4.35 -13.41
CA GLY A 145 2.11 -5.24 -13.55
C GLY A 145 2.21 -6.33 -12.49
N MET A 146 1.57 -6.11 -11.34
CA MET A 146 1.46 -7.09 -10.25
C MET A 146 0.15 -7.88 -10.26
N GLY A 147 -0.62 -7.83 -11.35
CA GLY A 147 -1.84 -8.62 -11.54
C GLY A 147 -3.08 -8.07 -10.83
N PHE A 148 -3.08 -6.80 -10.43
CA PHE A 148 -4.31 -6.12 -10.05
C PHE A 148 -5.07 -5.68 -11.30
N HIS A 149 -6.38 -5.72 -11.24
CA HIS A 149 -7.28 -5.28 -12.30
C HIS A 149 -8.30 -4.27 -11.77
N ARG A 150 -8.86 -3.45 -12.68
CA ARG A 150 -9.85 -2.42 -12.34
C ARG A 150 -11.14 -3.06 -11.83
N LEU A 151 -11.64 -2.50 -10.75
CA LEU A 151 -12.95 -2.83 -10.17
C LEU A 151 -13.93 -1.70 -10.45
N HIS A 152 -14.35 -1.54 -11.71
CA HIS A 152 -15.19 -0.42 -12.17
C HIS A 152 -16.45 -0.20 -11.31
N ALA A 153 -17.07 -1.27 -10.82
CA ALA A 153 -18.24 -1.18 -9.94
C ALA A 153 -17.95 -0.63 -8.52
N ARG A 154 -16.68 -0.37 -8.20
CA ARG A 154 -16.25 0.19 -6.91
C ARG A 154 -15.58 1.56 -7.06
N GLU A 155 -15.50 2.08 -8.27
CA GLU A 155 -15.02 3.42 -8.53
C GLU A 155 -16.09 4.43 -8.14
N PHE A 156 -15.66 5.60 -7.69
CA PHE A 156 -16.58 6.67 -7.28
C PHE A 156 -15.99 8.04 -7.61
N VAL A 157 -16.88 9.01 -7.81
CA VAL A 157 -16.46 10.40 -7.98
C VAL A 157 -16.06 10.95 -6.62
N PHE A 158 -14.84 11.43 -6.54
CA PHE A 158 -14.32 12.13 -5.37
C PHE A 158 -14.44 13.64 -5.63
N GLU A 159 -15.15 14.34 -4.76
CA GLU A 159 -15.31 15.80 -4.82
C GLU A 159 -14.27 16.47 -3.94
N ARG A 160 -13.55 17.44 -4.48
CA ARG A 160 -12.59 18.24 -3.72
C ARG A 160 -13.29 19.46 -3.10
N PRO A 161 -12.70 20.06 -2.03
CA PRO A 161 -13.25 21.26 -1.40
C PRO A 161 -13.35 22.47 -2.33
N ASP A 162 -12.57 22.53 -3.39
CA ASP A 162 -12.61 23.58 -4.42
C ASP A 162 -13.73 23.38 -5.46
N GLY A 163 -14.55 22.36 -5.32
CA GLY A 163 -15.62 22.00 -6.22
C GLY A 163 -15.19 21.20 -7.45
N SER A 164 -13.91 20.94 -7.65
CA SER A 164 -13.45 20.01 -8.68
C SER A 164 -13.69 18.57 -8.27
N SER A 165 -13.78 17.69 -9.25
CA SER A 165 -13.97 16.26 -8.97
C SER A 165 -13.12 15.39 -9.89
N PHE A 166 -12.87 14.17 -9.46
CA PHE A 166 -12.20 13.16 -10.28
C PHE A 166 -12.71 11.76 -9.94
N LEU A 167 -12.56 10.83 -10.88
CA LEU A 167 -12.91 9.44 -10.64
C LEU A 167 -11.82 8.77 -9.82
N MET A 168 -12.15 8.36 -8.59
CA MET A 168 -11.27 7.53 -7.78
C MET A 168 -11.31 6.11 -8.33
N LEU A 169 -10.18 5.64 -8.83
CA LEU A 169 -10.06 4.32 -9.41
C LEU A 169 -9.95 3.27 -8.31
N ALA A 170 -10.58 2.12 -8.53
CA ALA A 170 -10.51 0.98 -7.64
C ALA A 170 -9.83 -0.21 -8.35
N TYR A 171 -8.91 -0.85 -7.67
CA TYR A 171 -8.20 -2.03 -8.15
C TYR A 171 -8.34 -3.17 -7.16
N GLY A 172 -8.31 -4.41 -7.67
CA GLY A 172 -8.32 -5.61 -6.85
C GLY A 172 -7.50 -6.74 -7.46
N ARG A 173 -6.97 -7.58 -6.59
CA ARG A 173 -6.29 -8.81 -6.96
C ARG A 173 -6.78 -9.96 -6.09
N ASP A 174 -7.25 -11.03 -6.72
CA ASP A 174 -7.61 -12.26 -6.02
C ASP A 174 -6.34 -12.99 -5.53
N ILE A 175 -6.44 -13.53 -4.34
CA ILE A 175 -5.38 -14.29 -3.69
C ILE A 175 -5.74 -15.77 -3.81
N GLU A 176 -4.94 -16.53 -4.53
CA GLU A 176 -5.09 -17.97 -4.57
C GLU A 176 -4.94 -18.55 -3.17
N ALA A 177 -5.91 -19.34 -2.74
CA ALA A 177 -5.78 -20.10 -1.51
C ALA A 177 -4.52 -20.96 -1.61
N ALA A 178 -3.68 -20.95 -0.57
CA ALA A 178 -2.58 -21.91 -0.49
C ALA A 178 -3.20 -23.30 -0.62
N GLY A 179 -2.94 -23.97 -1.75
CA GLY A 179 -3.48 -25.30 -2.00
C GLY A 179 -3.10 -26.20 -0.84
N VAL A 180 -4.08 -26.60 -0.03
CA VAL A 180 -3.95 -27.71 0.88
C VAL A 180 -3.71 -28.91 -0.04
N GLY A 181 -2.44 -29.30 -0.17
CA GLY A 181 -2.09 -30.51 -0.88
C GLY A 181 -2.90 -31.65 -0.28
N ALA A 182 -3.88 -32.16 -1.03
CA ALA A 182 -4.51 -33.42 -0.70
C ALA A 182 -3.41 -34.48 -0.75
N ALA A 183 -2.90 -34.83 0.40
CA ALA A 183 -2.17 -36.08 0.57
C ALA A 183 -3.23 -37.19 0.49
N ALA A 184 -3.22 -37.89 -0.63
CA ALA A 184 -3.87 -39.17 -0.76
C ALA A 184 -2.87 -40.27 -0.38
#